data_bc30fa5f643c9bbe56bd3b2eaa7edf24
#
_entry.id   bc30fa5f643c9bbe56bd3b2eaa7edf24
#
_cell.length_a   1.000
_cell.length_b   1.000
_cell.length_c   1.000
_cell.angle_alpha   90.00
_cell.angle_beta   90.00
_cell.angle_gamma   90.00
#
_symmetry.space_group_name_H-M   'P 1'
#
loop_
_entity.id
_entity.type
_entity.pdbx_description
1 polymer ?
#
loop_
_entity_poly.entity_id
_entity_poly.type
_entity_poly.pdbx_seq_one_letter_code
_entity_poly.pdbx_strand_id
1 'polypeptide(L)'
;MEIKIIHEAKDELEFELIGEDHTFCNCLRTVLNRNKNVLSATYRIEHPLLTPPRMRIKTKDVSGLKIPQRIVPLSAVKGVAEKREKLLRKAGIKTANALAKADAEKLSKKSGIPFAITRELINEASKMNFLKGSIARVILKKSLNELGRSFTRLKLKGA
;
A
#
# COMPACT_ATOMS: atom_id res chain seq x y z
N MET A 1 -2.67 21.49 4.22
CA MET A 1 -3.00 20.34 3.34
C MET A 1 -3.40 19.14 4.17
N GLU A 2 -4.59 18.65 3.95
CA GLU A 2 -5.09 17.38 4.50
C GLU A 2 -5.57 16.50 3.35
N ILE A 3 -5.29 15.19 3.44
CA ILE A 3 -5.69 14.22 2.41
C ILE A 3 -6.73 13.29 3.00
N LYS A 4 -7.95 13.35 2.48
CA LYS A 4 -9.04 12.46 2.86
C LYS A 4 -9.26 11.41 1.77
N ILE A 5 -9.03 10.14 2.11
CA ILE A 5 -9.22 9.04 1.16
C ILE A 5 -10.70 8.73 1.05
N ILE A 6 -11.21 8.72 -0.18
CA ILE A 6 -12.60 8.42 -0.52
C ILE A 6 -12.73 6.96 -0.95
N HIS A 7 -11.86 6.53 -1.87
CA HIS A 7 -11.85 5.17 -2.38
C HIS A 7 -10.42 4.68 -2.58
N GLU A 8 -10.18 3.43 -2.22
CA GLU A 8 -8.88 2.79 -2.41
C GLU A 8 -9.08 1.35 -2.88
N ALA A 9 -8.61 1.05 -4.09
CA ALA A 9 -8.52 -0.28 -4.67
C ALA A 9 -7.05 -0.67 -4.92
N LYS A 10 -6.78 -1.86 -5.44
CA LYS A 10 -5.42 -2.35 -5.70
C LYS A 10 -4.63 -1.41 -6.62
N ASP A 11 -5.27 -0.92 -7.66
CA ASP A 11 -4.70 -0.14 -8.77
C ASP A 11 -5.28 1.28 -8.87
N GLU A 12 -6.17 1.66 -7.96
CA GLU A 12 -6.85 2.94 -7.97
C GLU A 12 -6.89 3.59 -6.58
N LEU A 13 -6.75 4.91 -6.54
CA LEU A 13 -6.88 5.73 -5.35
C LEU A 13 -7.65 7.00 -5.69
N GLU A 14 -8.74 7.27 -4.98
CA GLU A 14 -9.49 8.52 -5.04
C GLU A 14 -9.46 9.21 -3.67
N PHE A 15 -9.14 10.51 -3.66
CA PHE A 15 -8.98 11.29 -2.43
C PHE A 15 -9.29 12.76 -2.64
N GLU A 16 -9.65 13.43 -1.57
CA GLU A 16 -9.84 14.87 -1.50
C GLU A 16 -8.60 15.55 -0.93
N LEU A 17 -8.29 16.73 -1.48
CA LEU A 17 -7.20 17.62 -1.05
C LEU A 17 -7.79 18.84 -0.35
N ILE A 18 -7.92 18.77 0.97
CA ILE A 18 -8.53 19.82 1.77
C ILE A 18 -7.51 20.95 2.00
N GLY A 19 -7.91 22.18 1.67
CA GLY A 19 -7.06 23.38 1.80
C GLY A 19 -6.10 23.61 0.64
N GLU A 20 -6.31 22.94 -0.51
CA GLU A 20 -5.49 23.09 -1.72
C GLU A 20 -6.34 23.60 -2.90
N ASP A 21 -5.67 24.22 -3.85
CA ASP A 21 -6.26 24.85 -5.03
C ASP A 21 -5.92 24.14 -6.35
N HIS A 22 -6.36 24.74 -7.46
CA HIS A 22 -6.05 24.31 -8.82
C HIS A 22 -4.55 24.25 -9.10
N THR A 23 -3.76 25.19 -8.56
CA THR A 23 -2.33 25.30 -8.81
C THR A 23 -1.60 24.08 -8.26
N PHE A 24 -1.87 23.74 -7.00
CA PHE A 24 -1.30 22.57 -6.37
C PHE A 24 -1.74 21.27 -7.08
N CYS A 25 -3.04 21.16 -7.40
CA CYS A 25 -3.59 19.99 -8.09
C CYS A 25 -2.96 19.77 -9.45
N ASN A 26 -2.72 20.82 -10.22
CA ASN A 26 -2.03 20.76 -11.52
C ASN A 26 -0.57 20.31 -11.38
N CYS A 27 0.16 20.86 -10.40
CA CYS A 27 1.54 20.45 -10.12
C CYS A 27 1.58 18.96 -9.73
N LEU A 28 0.72 18.54 -8.82
CA LEU A 28 0.66 17.15 -8.37
C LEU A 28 0.26 16.20 -9.51
N ARG A 29 -0.75 16.55 -10.30
CA ARG A 29 -1.16 15.80 -11.49
C ARG A 29 0.00 15.63 -12.47
N THR A 30 0.76 16.69 -12.73
CA THR A 30 1.90 16.66 -13.65
C THR A 30 2.98 15.72 -13.17
N VAL A 31 3.35 15.78 -11.89
CA VAL A 31 4.36 14.87 -11.29
C VAL A 31 3.87 13.43 -11.30
N LEU A 32 2.60 13.19 -10.97
CA LEU A 32 2.01 11.85 -11.00
C LEU A 32 2.01 11.25 -12.41
N ASN A 33 1.61 12.00 -13.43
CA ASN A 33 1.56 11.50 -14.81
C ASN A 33 2.95 11.28 -15.44
N ARG A 34 4.02 11.87 -14.88
CA ARG A 34 5.41 11.56 -15.27
C ARG A 34 5.87 10.19 -14.77
N ASN A 35 5.20 9.63 -13.78
CA ASN A 35 5.57 8.35 -13.22
C ASN A 35 5.15 7.21 -14.16
N LYS A 36 6.11 6.37 -14.59
CA LYS A 36 5.90 5.25 -15.52
C LYS A 36 4.85 4.24 -15.07
N ASN A 37 4.61 4.15 -13.77
CA ASN A 37 3.66 3.23 -13.16
C ASN A 37 2.25 3.81 -13.01
N VAL A 38 2.06 5.10 -13.32
CA VAL A 38 0.75 5.74 -13.36
C VAL A 38 0.17 5.60 -14.76
N LEU A 39 -1.05 5.10 -14.83
CA LEU A 39 -1.82 5.04 -16.06
C LEU A 39 -2.48 6.40 -16.33
N SER A 40 -3.10 6.97 -15.31
CA SER A 40 -3.69 8.31 -15.37
C SER A 40 -3.80 8.92 -13.98
N ALA A 41 -3.57 10.23 -13.88
CA ALA A 41 -3.89 11.04 -12.73
C ALA A 41 -4.73 12.23 -13.21
N THR A 42 -5.92 12.37 -12.65
CA THR A 42 -6.90 13.40 -12.98
C THR A 42 -7.43 14.03 -11.69
N TYR A 43 -7.91 15.26 -11.77
CA TYR A 43 -8.64 15.86 -10.67
C TYR A 43 -9.85 16.65 -11.20
N ARG A 44 -10.82 16.86 -10.31
CA ARG A 44 -12.01 17.67 -10.55
C ARG A 44 -12.32 18.53 -9.31
N ILE A 45 -12.91 19.68 -9.54
CA ILE A 45 -13.51 20.52 -8.51
C ILE A 45 -14.95 20.74 -8.95
N GLU A 46 -15.90 20.23 -8.15
CA GLU A 46 -17.34 20.33 -8.50
C GLU A 46 -17.84 21.77 -8.29
N HIS A 47 -17.50 22.34 -7.11
CA HIS A 47 -17.81 23.74 -6.78
C HIS A 47 -16.58 24.41 -6.19
N PRO A 48 -15.95 25.37 -6.91
CA PRO A 48 -14.67 25.96 -6.51
C PRO A 48 -14.63 26.56 -5.10
N LEU A 49 -15.76 27.06 -4.61
CA LEU A 49 -15.87 27.70 -3.28
C LEU A 49 -16.35 26.76 -2.17
N LEU A 50 -16.95 25.61 -2.51
CA LEU A 50 -17.66 24.76 -1.54
C LEU A 50 -17.05 23.37 -1.39
N THR A 51 -16.41 22.85 -2.42
CA THR A 51 -15.89 21.49 -2.42
C THR A 51 -14.39 21.42 -2.60
N PRO A 52 -13.68 20.61 -1.80
CA PRO A 52 -12.26 20.40 -2.00
C PRO A 52 -12.01 19.69 -3.34
N PRO A 53 -10.83 19.92 -3.96
CA PRO A 53 -10.42 19.18 -5.13
C PRO A 53 -10.41 17.68 -4.88
N ARG A 54 -11.03 16.91 -5.77
CA ARG A 54 -11.01 15.45 -5.73
C ARG A 54 -10.09 14.92 -6.81
N MET A 55 -9.08 14.17 -6.41
CA MET A 55 -8.08 13.58 -7.30
C MET A 55 -8.26 12.07 -7.39
N ARG A 56 -8.09 11.54 -8.60
CA ARG A 56 -8.13 10.11 -8.90
C ARG A 56 -6.85 9.68 -9.59
N ILE A 57 -6.21 8.65 -9.06
CA ILE A 57 -4.99 8.05 -9.60
C ILE A 57 -5.31 6.61 -9.99
N LYS A 58 -5.05 6.25 -11.25
CA LYS A 58 -5.03 4.86 -11.72
C LYS A 58 -3.60 4.45 -12.01
N THR A 59 -3.22 3.26 -11.56
CA THR A 59 -1.88 2.69 -11.77
C THR A 59 -1.95 1.49 -12.69
N LYS A 60 -0.85 1.24 -13.40
CA LYS A 60 -0.67 -0.01 -14.14
C LYS A 60 -0.55 -1.16 -13.14
N ASP A 61 -0.87 -2.38 -13.58
CA ASP A 61 -0.59 -3.57 -12.76
C ASP A 61 0.94 -3.74 -12.67
N VAL A 62 1.49 -3.40 -11.53
CA VAL A 62 2.94 -3.38 -11.30
C VAL A 62 3.30 -4.55 -10.38
N SER A 63 3.26 -5.75 -10.90
CA SER A 63 3.62 -6.98 -10.19
C SER A 63 5.08 -6.99 -9.68
N GLY A 64 5.94 -6.07 -10.13
CA GLY A 64 7.36 -5.97 -9.75
C GLY A 64 7.73 -4.83 -8.79
N LEU A 65 6.80 -3.96 -8.40
CA LEU A 65 7.14 -2.86 -7.50
C LEU A 65 7.28 -3.36 -6.05
N LYS A 66 8.40 -3.07 -5.41
CA LYS A 66 8.59 -3.32 -3.98
C LYS A 66 7.70 -2.37 -3.16
N ILE A 67 6.46 -2.79 -2.92
CA ILE A 67 5.53 -2.05 -2.08
C ILE A 67 5.87 -2.36 -0.62
N PRO A 68 5.95 -1.35 0.27
CA PRO A 68 6.13 -1.61 1.68
C PRO A 68 5.03 -2.55 2.20
N GLN A 69 5.41 -3.73 2.64
CA GLN A 69 4.45 -4.67 3.20
C GLN A 69 4.21 -4.33 4.67
N ARG A 70 2.95 -4.39 5.08
CA ARG A 70 2.60 -4.35 6.49
C ARG A 70 3.04 -5.67 7.13
N ILE A 71 3.82 -5.61 8.19
CA ILE A 71 4.16 -6.79 8.99
C ILE A 71 2.92 -7.16 9.82
N VAL A 72 2.29 -8.27 9.47
CA VAL A 72 1.12 -8.80 10.18
C VAL A 72 1.60 -9.91 11.09
N PRO A 73 1.28 -9.87 12.40
CA PRO A 73 1.67 -10.93 13.34
C PRO A 73 0.95 -12.23 13.00
N LEU A 74 1.54 -13.36 13.39
CA LEU A 74 0.95 -14.70 13.17
C LEU A 74 -0.40 -14.86 13.86
N SER A 75 -0.57 -14.24 15.02
CA SER A 75 -1.81 -14.28 15.80
C SER A 75 -3.03 -13.68 15.06
N ALA A 76 -2.81 -12.86 14.05
CA ALA A 76 -3.89 -12.31 13.23
C ALA A 76 -4.41 -13.29 12.17
N VAL A 77 -3.73 -14.41 11.94
CA VAL A 77 -4.16 -15.43 10.97
C VAL A 77 -5.19 -16.35 11.63
N LYS A 78 -6.36 -16.49 11.02
CA LYS A 78 -7.41 -17.37 11.50
C LYS A 78 -6.89 -18.81 11.60
N GLY A 79 -7.07 -19.45 12.76
CA GLY A 79 -6.60 -20.81 13.01
C GLY A 79 -5.21 -20.92 13.64
N VAL A 80 -4.47 -19.82 13.79
CA VAL A 80 -3.20 -19.80 14.53
C VAL A 80 -3.46 -19.54 16.00
N ALA A 81 -3.66 -20.60 16.77
CA ALA A 81 -3.67 -20.55 18.23
C ALA A 81 -2.24 -20.48 18.80
N GLU A 82 -2.10 -20.09 20.05
CA GLU A 82 -0.82 -19.85 20.72
C GLU A 82 0.19 -21.03 20.60
N LYS A 83 -0.31 -22.27 20.73
CA LYS A 83 0.51 -23.47 20.54
C LYS A 83 1.07 -23.60 19.12
N ARG A 84 0.24 -23.30 18.11
CA ARG A 84 0.65 -23.34 16.70
C ARG A 84 1.59 -22.17 16.36
N GLU A 85 1.37 -21.02 16.94
CA GLU A 85 2.27 -19.87 16.78
C GLU A 85 3.69 -20.19 17.26
N LYS A 86 3.83 -20.82 18.43
CA LYS A 86 5.12 -21.26 18.97
C LYS A 86 5.82 -22.27 18.04
N LEU A 87 5.09 -23.20 17.44
CA LEU A 87 5.62 -24.18 16.49
C LEU A 87 6.07 -23.51 15.19
N LEU A 88 5.27 -22.59 14.64
CA LEU A 88 5.62 -21.83 13.44
C LEU A 88 6.84 -20.93 13.64
N ARG A 89 6.95 -20.29 14.83
CA ARG A 89 8.14 -19.50 15.21
C ARG A 89 9.40 -20.37 15.31
N LYS A 90 9.32 -21.58 15.88
CA LYS A 90 10.42 -22.56 15.90
C LYS A 90 10.82 -23.01 14.50
N ALA A 91 9.86 -23.13 13.58
CA ALA A 91 10.11 -23.43 12.17
C ALA A 91 10.69 -22.25 11.35
N GLY A 92 10.90 -21.07 11.98
CA GLY A 92 11.48 -19.87 11.36
C GLY A 92 10.46 -18.90 10.80
N ILE A 93 9.15 -19.16 10.93
CA ILE A 93 8.08 -18.27 10.47
C ILE A 93 7.70 -17.31 11.60
N LYS A 94 7.98 -16.02 11.45
CA LYS A 94 7.72 -14.99 12.47
C LYS A 94 6.50 -14.11 12.15
N THR A 95 6.03 -14.08 10.90
CA THR A 95 4.98 -13.18 10.42
C THR A 95 4.01 -13.90 9.49
N ALA A 96 2.78 -13.39 9.40
CA ALA A 96 1.78 -13.90 8.46
C ALA A 96 2.23 -13.76 6.98
N ASN A 97 3.02 -12.71 6.68
CA ASN A 97 3.61 -12.51 5.35
C ASN A 97 4.58 -13.64 4.95
N ALA A 98 5.39 -14.10 5.91
CA ALA A 98 6.31 -15.23 5.71
C ALA A 98 5.53 -16.54 5.58
N LEU A 99 4.45 -16.70 6.37
CA LEU A 99 3.58 -17.87 6.29
C LEU A 99 2.88 -17.99 4.92
N ALA A 100 2.34 -16.90 4.40
CA ALA A 100 1.68 -16.87 3.08
C ALA A 100 2.59 -17.25 1.91
N LYS A 101 3.91 -17.11 2.07
CA LYS A 101 4.92 -17.44 1.05
C LYS A 101 5.61 -18.78 1.31
N ALA A 102 5.27 -19.45 2.40
CA ALA A 102 5.91 -20.69 2.80
C ALA A 102 5.39 -21.88 1.97
N ASP A 103 6.28 -22.86 1.76
CA ASP A 103 5.93 -24.12 1.16
C ASP A 103 5.28 -25.04 2.23
N ALA A 104 4.08 -25.54 1.93
CA ALA A 104 3.29 -26.31 2.88
C ALA A 104 3.97 -27.62 3.31
N GLU A 105 4.65 -28.29 2.37
CA GLU A 105 5.34 -29.55 2.68
C GLU A 105 6.57 -29.36 3.58
N LYS A 106 7.40 -28.38 3.23
CA LYS A 106 8.60 -28.04 3.98
C LYS A 106 8.25 -27.52 5.38
N LEU A 107 7.18 -26.72 5.46
CA LEU A 107 6.73 -26.15 6.72
C LEU A 107 6.10 -27.21 7.63
N SER A 108 5.29 -28.12 7.10
CA SER A 108 4.72 -29.24 7.84
C SER A 108 5.82 -30.11 8.48
N LYS A 109 6.85 -30.50 7.71
CA LYS A 109 8.00 -31.27 8.21
C LYS A 109 8.79 -30.55 9.30
N LYS A 110 8.96 -29.21 9.19
CA LYS A 110 9.73 -28.43 10.18
C LYS A 110 8.94 -28.06 11.43
N SER A 111 7.67 -27.80 11.30
CA SER A 111 6.81 -27.34 12.42
C SER A 111 6.16 -28.48 13.19
N GLY A 112 6.09 -29.69 12.60
CA GLY A 112 5.33 -30.81 13.14
C GLY A 112 3.81 -30.64 13.07
N ILE A 113 3.33 -29.63 12.34
CA ILE A 113 1.90 -29.40 12.12
C ILE A 113 1.43 -30.25 10.93
N PRO A 114 0.29 -30.97 11.02
CA PRO A 114 -0.24 -31.77 9.92
C PRO A 114 -0.34 -30.95 8.62
N PHE A 115 0.00 -31.58 7.49
CA PHE A 115 0.02 -30.92 6.18
C PHE A 115 -1.30 -30.24 5.81
N ALA A 116 -2.43 -30.88 6.07
CA ALA A 116 -3.76 -30.32 5.80
C ALA A 116 -3.97 -28.98 6.53
N ILE A 117 -3.62 -28.93 7.82
CA ILE A 117 -3.72 -27.71 8.64
C ILE A 117 -2.73 -26.66 8.18
N THR A 118 -1.50 -27.05 7.84
CA THR A 118 -0.48 -26.12 7.35
C THR A 118 -0.93 -25.45 6.03
N ARG A 119 -1.53 -26.22 5.12
CA ARG A 119 -2.09 -25.72 3.87
C ARG A 119 -3.25 -24.75 4.11
N GLU A 120 -4.11 -25.05 5.07
CA GLU A 120 -5.23 -24.18 5.46
C GLU A 120 -4.74 -22.85 6.04
N LEU A 121 -3.74 -22.88 6.92
CA LEU A 121 -3.13 -21.68 7.50
C LEU A 121 -2.44 -20.82 6.44
N ILE A 122 -1.78 -21.42 5.46
CA ILE A 122 -1.17 -20.69 4.32
C ILE A 122 -2.24 -20.05 3.46
N ASN A 123 -3.35 -20.75 3.17
CA ASN A 123 -4.48 -20.19 2.43
C ASN A 123 -5.12 -19.01 3.16
N GLU A 124 -5.35 -19.11 4.45
CA GLU A 124 -5.88 -18.00 5.26
C GLU A 124 -4.92 -16.82 5.30
N ALA A 125 -3.62 -17.07 5.46
CA ALA A 125 -2.61 -16.03 5.39
C ALA A 125 -2.57 -15.36 4.00
N SER A 126 -2.72 -16.12 2.92
CA SER A 126 -2.69 -15.60 1.53
C SER A 126 -3.88 -14.70 1.20
N LYS A 127 -5.02 -14.89 1.85
CA LYS A 127 -6.20 -14.02 1.71
C LYS A 127 -6.01 -12.65 2.39
N MET A 128 -5.04 -12.51 3.29
CA MET A 128 -4.80 -11.27 4.01
C MET A 128 -4.15 -10.22 3.11
N ASN A 129 -4.60 -8.97 3.21
CA ASN A 129 -3.96 -7.87 2.52
C ASN A 129 -2.72 -7.40 3.28
N PHE A 130 -1.54 -7.75 2.79
CA PHE A 130 -0.25 -7.34 3.37
C PHE A 130 0.27 -6.01 2.84
N LEU A 131 -0.43 -5.39 1.91
CA LEU A 131 -0.02 -4.11 1.35
C LEU A 131 -0.31 -3.00 2.37
N LYS A 132 0.66 -2.13 2.59
CA LYS A 132 0.47 -0.91 3.39
C LYS A 132 -0.20 0.18 2.52
N GLY A 133 -1.40 -0.11 2.04
CA GLY A 133 -2.15 0.70 1.09
C GLY A 133 -1.94 0.26 -0.38
N SER A 134 -2.65 0.90 -1.28
CA SER A 134 -2.55 0.65 -2.72
C SER A 134 -1.21 1.11 -3.30
N ILE A 135 -0.87 0.61 -4.48
CA ILE A 135 0.28 1.08 -5.27
C ILE A 135 0.17 2.59 -5.50
N ALA A 136 -1.04 3.05 -5.81
CA ALA A 136 -1.34 4.46 -6.01
C ALA A 136 -0.98 5.31 -4.79
N ARG A 137 -1.24 4.83 -3.57
CA ARG A 137 -0.87 5.52 -2.32
C ARG A 137 0.65 5.65 -2.15
N VAL A 138 1.41 4.63 -2.50
CA VAL A 138 2.89 4.67 -2.43
C VAL A 138 3.44 5.68 -3.44
N ILE A 139 2.90 5.68 -4.66
CA ILE A 139 3.28 6.64 -5.70
C ILE A 139 2.90 8.06 -5.28
N LEU A 140 1.68 8.28 -4.78
CA LEU A 140 1.25 9.58 -4.26
C LEU A 140 2.23 10.12 -3.22
N LYS A 141 2.60 9.32 -2.22
CA LYS A 141 3.55 9.72 -1.19
C LYS A 141 4.92 10.11 -1.76
N LYS A 142 5.42 9.38 -2.75
CA LYS A 142 6.69 9.73 -3.43
C LYS A 142 6.56 11.04 -4.20
N SER A 143 5.48 11.23 -4.94
CA SER A 143 5.24 12.44 -5.73
C SER A 143 5.06 13.69 -4.86
N LEU A 144 4.40 13.56 -3.70
CA LEU A 144 4.31 14.65 -2.72
C LEU A 144 5.67 15.04 -2.14
N ASN A 145 6.52 14.04 -1.82
CA ASN A 145 7.88 14.30 -1.35
C ASN A 145 8.75 14.97 -2.43
N GLU A 146 8.58 14.60 -3.69
CA GLU A 146 9.27 15.22 -4.83
C GLU A 146 8.86 16.67 -4.99
N LEU A 147 7.57 16.97 -4.94
CA LEU A 147 7.06 18.34 -4.95
C LEU A 147 7.62 19.17 -3.79
N GLY A 148 7.58 18.65 -2.56
CA GLY A 148 8.13 19.33 -1.40
C GLY A 148 9.62 19.70 -1.56
N ARG A 149 10.42 18.77 -2.07
CA ARG A 149 11.85 19.02 -2.39
C ARG A 149 12.03 20.07 -3.48
N SER A 150 11.19 20.07 -4.49
CA SER A 150 11.25 21.06 -5.57
C SER A 150 10.93 22.46 -5.08
N PHE A 151 9.91 22.62 -4.23
CA PHE A 151 9.57 23.91 -3.60
C PHE A 151 10.68 24.40 -2.64
N THR A 152 11.30 23.52 -1.88
CA THR A 152 12.43 23.88 -1.00
C THR A 152 13.64 24.37 -1.82
N ARG A 153 13.95 23.74 -2.95
CA ARG A 153 15.02 24.19 -3.87
C ARG A 153 14.77 25.58 -4.45
N LEU A 154 13.50 25.91 -4.77
CA LEU A 154 13.12 27.22 -5.28
C LEU A 154 13.31 28.31 -4.22
N LYS A 155 12.95 28.05 -2.96
CA LYS A 155 13.18 28.98 -1.85
C LYS A 155 14.67 29.29 -1.62
N LEU A 156 15.55 28.29 -1.77
CA LEU A 156 17.00 28.47 -1.57
C LEU A 156 17.71 29.19 -2.74
N LYS A 157 17.08 29.27 -3.92
CA LYS A 157 17.65 30.01 -5.08
C LYS A 157 17.23 31.46 -5.14
N GLY A 158 16.25 31.86 -4.35
CA GLY A 158 15.70 33.22 -4.29
C GLY A 158 16.04 34.00 -3.01
N ALA A 159 16.95 33.48 -2.17
CA ALA A 159 17.46 34.13 -0.98
C ALA A 159 18.87 34.66 -1.20
#